data_c5d77f71edc847836e799c4fef9129aa
#
_entry.id   c5d77f71edc847836e799c4fef9129aa
#
_cell.length_a   1.000
_cell.length_b   1.000
_cell.length_c   1.000
_cell.angle_alpha   90.00
_cell.angle_beta   90.00
_cell.angle_gamma   90.00
#
_symmetry.space_group_name_H-M   'P 1'
#
loop_
_entity.id
_entity.type
_entity.pdbx_description
1 polymer ?
#
loop_
_entity_poly.entity_id
_entity_poly.type
_entity_poly.pdbx_seq_one_letter_code
_entity_poly.pdbx_strand_id
1 'polypeptide(L)'
;MPNAPRWTVFAFLGVACLVLSAPALAQIPPSQQEIAAYRGLHAAAASGDAAEIKRLAATGGSLDIRDGQGRTPLMVAAFQRHVEAAHALIQAGADLNLLENQAYDVITIASVLDDLQMVKLAIASGGDTRAITSPYKGTALIAAAHLGHADVMAALIAGKAPLDHVNNLGWTALIEAIVLGDGGARYQATVDALIKGGADLNLSDRQGVRPLSLARSRGHGKIAEMLEQAGAKP
;
A
#
# COMPACT_ATOMS: atom_id res chain seq x y z
N MET A 1 -35.40 -52.90 39.66
CA MET A 1 -34.13 -52.39 39.07
C MET A 1 -34.46 -51.18 38.23
N PRO A 2 -34.09 -49.94 38.62
CA PRO A 2 -34.42 -48.73 37.87
C PRO A 2 -33.37 -48.42 36.82
N ASN A 3 -33.84 -47.99 35.66
CA ASN A 3 -33.09 -47.54 34.51
C ASN A 3 -32.22 -46.32 34.80
N ALA A 4 -30.94 -46.37 34.40
CA ALA A 4 -30.04 -45.26 34.39
C ALA A 4 -30.28 -44.39 33.12
N PRO A 5 -30.23 -43.05 33.20
CA PRO A 5 -30.39 -42.18 32.07
C PRO A 5 -29.09 -42.12 31.23
N ARG A 6 -29.24 -42.32 29.92
CA ARG A 6 -28.18 -42.16 28.90
C ARG A 6 -27.93 -40.66 28.72
N TRP A 7 -26.76 -40.17 29.13
CA TRP A 7 -26.26 -38.83 28.78
C TRP A 7 -25.80 -38.82 27.35
N THR A 8 -26.53 -38.10 26.51
CA THR A 8 -26.14 -37.84 25.12
C THR A 8 -25.12 -36.68 25.18
N VAL A 9 -23.87 -37.00 24.89
CA VAL A 9 -22.80 -36.01 24.72
C VAL A 9 -23.03 -35.33 23.38
N PHE A 10 -23.48 -34.07 23.39
CA PHE A 10 -23.45 -33.23 22.21
C PHE A 10 -21.99 -32.78 21.96
N ALA A 11 -21.38 -33.42 20.97
CA ALA A 11 -20.12 -32.95 20.42
C ALA A 11 -20.38 -31.63 19.67
N PHE A 12 -19.96 -30.53 20.21
CA PHE A 12 -19.85 -29.28 19.49
C PHE A 12 -18.74 -29.43 18.43
N LEU A 13 -19.12 -29.70 17.21
CA LEU A 13 -18.25 -29.52 16.03
C LEU A 13 -18.04 -28.03 15.87
N GLY A 14 -16.92 -27.53 16.41
CA GLY A 14 -16.42 -26.22 16.08
C GLY A 14 -16.10 -26.15 14.60
N VAL A 15 -16.95 -25.49 13.85
CA VAL A 15 -16.64 -25.08 12.47
C VAL A 15 -15.52 -24.06 12.57
N ALA A 16 -14.28 -24.52 12.43
CA ALA A 16 -13.16 -23.66 12.15
C ALA A 16 -13.44 -23.00 10.79
N CYS A 17 -13.94 -21.77 10.81
CA CYS A 17 -13.91 -20.91 9.63
C CYS A 17 -12.44 -20.73 9.26
N LEU A 18 -11.93 -21.57 8.37
CA LEU A 18 -10.77 -21.29 7.56
C LEU A 18 -11.14 -20.05 6.73
N VAL A 19 -10.76 -18.88 7.25
CA VAL A 19 -10.67 -17.68 6.44
C VAL A 19 -9.54 -18.00 5.45
N LEU A 20 -9.93 -18.55 4.29
CA LEU A 20 -9.09 -18.51 3.11
C LEU A 20 -8.87 -17.02 2.83
N SER A 21 -7.76 -16.48 3.34
CA SER A 21 -7.26 -15.21 2.87
C SER A 21 -7.06 -15.39 1.37
N ALA A 22 -8.00 -14.85 0.59
CA ALA A 22 -7.74 -14.62 -0.82
C ALA A 22 -6.39 -13.90 -0.87
N PRO A 23 -5.45 -14.32 -1.74
CA PRO A 23 -4.23 -13.55 -1.90
C PRO A 23 -4.69 -12.12 -2.19
N ALA A 24 -4.32 -11.20 -1.31
CA ALA A 24 -4.46 -9.78 -1.63
C ALA A 24 -3.94 -9.66 -3.05
N LEU A 25 -4.70 -9.03 -3.94
CA LEU A 25 -4.23 -8.76 -5.31
C LEU A 25 -3.02 -7.86 -5.15
N ALA A 26 -1.88 -8.50 -4.89
CA ALA A 26 -0.60 -7.83 -4.71
C ALA A 26 -0.22 -7.24 -6.06
N GLN A 27 0.46 -6.12 -6.02
CA GLN A 27 1.10 -5.59 -7.22
C GLN A 27 1.92 -6.70 -7.89
N ILE A 28 1.81 -6.81 -9.21
CA ILE A 28 2.55 -7.82 -9.97
C ILE A 28 3.79 -7.17 -10.60
N PRO A 29 4.98 -7.35 -10.00
CA PRO A 29 6.22 -6.86 -10.60
C PRO A 29 6.49 -7.59 -11.92
N PRO A 30 7.27 -7.00 -12.83
CA PRO A 30 7.70 -7.69 -14.04
C PRO A 30 8.44 -8.99 -13.67
N SER A 31 8.04 -10.10 -14.29
CA SER A 31 8.75 -11.37 -14.17
C SER A 31 10.10 -11.32 -14.89
N GLN A 32 11.02 -12.21 -14.54
CA GLN A 32 12.32 -12.31 -15.23
C GLN A 32 12.17 -12.57 -16.73
N GLN A 33 11.14 -13.32 -17.13
CA GLN A 33 10.85 -13.57 -18.53
C GLN A 33 10.37 -12.32 -19.25
N GLU A 34 9.50 -11.51 -18.62
CA GLU A 34 9.07 -10.22 -19.19
C GLU A 34 10.25 -9.26 -19.29
N ILE A 35 11.09 -9.15 -18.25
CA ILE A 35 12.30 -8.31 -18.25
C ILE A 35 13.22 -8.69 -19.39
N ALA A 36 13.48 -9.98 -19.60
CA ALA A 36 14.32 -10.46 -20.70
C ALA A 36 13.71 -10.17 -22.11
N ALA A 37 12.40 -10.07 -22.18
CA ALA A 37 11.68 -9.78 -23.41
C ALA A 37 11.57 -8.27 -23.69
N TYR A 38 11.77 -7.39 -22.71
CA TYR A 38 11.65 -5.95 -22.88
C TYR A 38 12.63 -5.41 -23.94
N ARG A 39 12.23 -4.32 -24.60
CA ARG A 39 13.03 -3.59 -25.60
C ARG A 39 12.85 -2.09 -25.37
N GLY A 40 13.74 -1.29 -25.92
CA GLY A 40 13.66 0.17 -25.86
C GLY A 40 13.57 0.69 -24.43
N LEU A 41 12.63 1.60 -24.16
CA LEU A 41 12.48 2.25 -22.85
C LEU A 41 12.16 1.27 -21.70
N HIS A 42 11.38 0.21 -21.95
CA HIS A 42 11.14 -0.79 -20.91
C HIS A 42 12.43 -1.55 -20.54
N ALA A 43 13.27 -1.91 -21.51
CA ALA A 43 14.54 -2.58 -21.24
C ALA A 43 15.50 -1.66 -20.47
N ALA A 44 15.62 -0.40 -20.92
CA ALA A 44 16.47 0.59 -20.26
C ALA A 44 15.98 0.89 -18.81
N ALA A 45 14.67 0.97 -18.60
CA ALA A 45 14.08 1.13 -17.29
C ALA A 45 14.33 -0.06 -16.37
N ALA A 46 14.18 -1.29 -16.91
CA ALA A 46 14.40 -2.52 -16.16
C ALA A 46 15.87 -2.74 -15.78
N SER A 47 16.82 -2.24 -16.57
CA SER A 47 18.27 -2.31 -16.30
C SER A 47 18.81 -1.11 -15.53
N GLY A 48 18.00 -0.05 -15.32
CA GLY A 48 18.44 1.18 -14.65
C GLY A 48 19.29 2.09 -15.55
N ASP A 49 19.31 1.88 -16.86
CA ASP A 49 20.16 2.64 -17.81
C ASP A 49 19.56 4.03 -18.12
N ALA A 50 19.84 4.98 -17.21
CA ALA A 50 19.40 6.36 -17.37
C ALA A 50 20.00 7.05 -18.60
N ALA A 51 21.18 6.64 -19.08
CA ALA A 51 21.80 7.22 -20.27
C ALA A 51 21.04 6.79 -21.53
N GLU A 52 20.70 5.51 -21.63
CA GLU A 52 19.91 4.98 -22.73
C GLU A 52 18.49 5.55 -22.74
N ILE A 53 17.87 5.75 -21.55
CA ILE A 53 16.57 6.43 -21.43
C ILE A 53 16.63 7.83 -22.04
N LYS A 54 17.64 8.64 -21.66
CA LYS A 54 17.82 9.99 -22.22
C LYS A 54 18.02 9.96 -23.74
N ARG A 55 18.81 9.02 -24.23
CA ARG A 55 19.05 8.84 -25.67
C ARG A 55 17.77 8.48 -26.41
N LEU A 56 16.97 7.54 -25.89
CA LEU A 56 15.71 7.12 -26.50
C LEU A 56 14.65 8.22 -26.42
N ALA A 57 14.53 8.91 -25.30
CA ALA A 57 13.60 10.03 -25.13
C ALA A 57 13.88 11.15 -26.16
N ALA A 58 15.13 11.43 -26.47
CA ALA A 58 15.51 12.44 -27.46
C ALA A 58 15.07 12.09 -28.89
N THR A 59 14.69 10.84 -29.17
CA THR A 59 14.14 10.45 -30.50
C THR A 59 12.67 10.83 -30.68
N GLY A 60 11.99 11.36 -29.66
CA GLY A 60 10.62 11.87 -29.73
C GLY A 60 9.53 10.80 -29.69
N GLY A 61 9.84 9.57 -29.29
CA GLY A 61 8.85 8.51 -29.07
C GLY A 61 8.04 8.71 -27.80
N SER A 62 6.89 8.00 -27.69
CA SER A 62 6.09 8.00 -26.45
C SER A 62 6.89 7.41 -25.30
N LEU A 63 6.89 8.10 -24.14
CA LEU A 63 7.52 7.66 -22.90
C LEU A 63 6.63 6.72 -22.10
N ASP A 64 5.32 6.73 -22.40
CA ASP A 64 4.28 6.05 -21.62
C ASP A 64 3.72 4.82 -22.36
N ILE A 65 4.56 4.21 -23.21
CA ILE A 65 4.24 2.91 -23.83
C ILE A 65 3.94 1.88 -22.76
N ARG A 66 3.01 0.96 -23.03
CA ARG A 66 2.55 -0.01 -22.04
C ARG A 66 2.96 -1.43 -22.41
N ASP A 67 3.38 -2.19 -21.42
CA ASP A 67 3.57 -3.64 -21.57
C ASP A 67 2.23 -4.41 -21.47
N GLY A 68 2.28 -5.74 -21.47
CA GLY A 68 1.10 -6.61 -21.37
C GLY A 68 0.30 -6.46 -20.07
N GLN A 69 0.91 -5.93 -19.01
CA GLN A 69 0.26 -5.63 -17.71
C GLN A 69 -0.14 -4.15 -17.60
N GLY A 70 0.02 -3.36 -18.65
CA GLY A 70 -0.28 -1.94 -18.65
C GLY A 70 0.79 -1.08 -17.97
N ARG A 71 1.95 -1.65 -17.61
CA ARG A 71 3.04 -0.93 -16.93
C ARG A 71 3.79 -0.06 -17.93
N THR A 72 4.04 1.20 -17.54
CA THR A 72 4.90 2.11 -18.28
C THR A 72 6.39 1.84 -17.95
N PRO A 73 7.35 2.34 -18.75
CA PRO A 73 8.77 2.27 -18.41
C PRO A 73 9.06 2.86 -17.00
N LEU A 74 8.38 3.94 -16.63
CA LEU A 74 8.52 4.55 -15.30
C LEU A 74 8.07 3.62 -14.17
N MET A 75 6.96 2.89 -14.35
CA MET A 75 6.51 1.87 -13.39
C MET A 75 7.50 0.70 -13.31
N VAL A 76 8.07 0.29 -14.44
CA VAL A 76 9.11 -0.76 -14.46
C VAL A 76 10.35 -0.31 -13.69
N ALA A 77 10.82 0.94 -13.88
CA ALA A 77 11.91 1.50 -13.10
C ALA A 77 11.59 1.51 -11.59
N ALA A 78 10.35 1.86 -11.21
CA ALA A 78 9.90 1.84 -9.82
C ALA A 78 9.90 0.41 -9.24
N PHE A 79 9.37 -0.58 -9.95
CA PHE A 79 9.42 -1.98 -9.53
C PHE A 79 10.84 -2.51 -9.33
N GLN A 80 11.79 -2.05 -10.15
CA GLN A 80 13.19 -2.43 -10.05
C GLN A 80 14.01 -1.54 -9.11
N ARG A 81 13.37 -0.51 -8.48
CA ARG A 81 14.01 0.45 -7.57
C ARG A 81 15.14 1.26 -8.22
N HIS A 82 15.04 1.49 -9.52
CA HIS A 82 16.02 2.27 -10.30
C HIS A 82 15.67 3.75 -10.28
N VAL A 83 16.03 4.44 -9.21
CA VAL A 83 15.65 5.85 -8.96
C VAL A 83 16.22 6.78 -10.05
N GLU A 84 17.45 6.57 -10.50
CA GLU A 84 18.10 7.38 -11.55
C GLU A 84 17.40 7.19 -12.91
N ALA A 85 16.98 5.97 -13.24
CA ALA A 85 16.22 5.68 -14.45
C ALA A 85 14.83 6.33 -14.40
N ALA A 86 14.14 6.23 -13.24
CA ALA A 86 12.88 6.89 -13.01
C ALA A 86 13.02 8.43 -13.14
N HIS A 87 14.05 9.01 -12.53
CA HIS A 87 14.34 10.44 -12.65
C HIS A 87 14.56 10.86 -14.12
N ALA A 88 15.31 10.07 -14.90
CA ALA A 88 15.53 10.35 -16.32
C ALA A 88 14.22 10.32 -17.13
N LEU A 89 13.33 9.36 -16.87
CA LEU A 89 12.00 9.29 -17.49
C LEU A 89 11.12 10.49 -17.14
N ILE A 90 11.07 10.85 -15.83
CA ILE A 90 10.32 12.01 -15.34
C ILE A 90 10.82 13.31 -15.97
N GLN A 91 12.14 13.52 -16.02
CA GLN A 91 12.73 14.69 -16.64
C GLN A 91 12.45 14.77 -18.15
N ALA A 92 12.26 13.63 -18.79
CA ALA A 92 11.86 13.56 -20.20
C ALA A 92 10.36 13.83 -20.42
N GLY A 93 9.53 13.83 -19.34
CA GLY A 93 8.11 14.12 -19.39
C GLY A 93 7.20 12.90 -19.30
N ALA A 94 7.68 11.76 -18.78
CA ALA A 94 6.82 10.60 -18.49
C ALA A 94 5.75 10.95 -17.44
N ASP A 95 4.53 10.45 -17.64
CA ASP A 95 3.39 10.71 -16.75
C ASP A 95 3.45 9.82 -15.49
N LEU A 96 3.57 10.46 -14.33
CA LEU A 96 3.62 9.83 -13.01
C LEU A 96 2.29 9.23 -12.55
N ASN A 97 1.17 9.73 -13.10
CA ASN A 97 -0.16 9.46 -12.56
C ASN A 97 -0.92 8.39 -13.35
N LEU A 98 -0.28 7.77 -14.32
CA LEU A 98 -0.85 6.64 -15.04
C LEU A 98 -1.03 5.44 -14.11
N LEU A 99 -2.07 4.65 -14.38
CA LEU A 99 -2.34 3.40 -13.67
C LEU A 99 -2.04 2.21 -14.58
N GLU A 100 -1.42 1.16 -14.04
CA GLU A 100 -1.32 -0.14 -14.70
C GLU A 100 -2.66 -0.92 -14.57
N ASN A 101 -2.74 -2.14 -15.09
CA ASN A 101 -4.00 -2.90 -15.19
C ASN A 101 -4.67 -3.22 -13.84
N GLN A 102 -3.95 -3.17 -12.73
CA GLN A 102 -4.50 -3.34 -11.37
C GLN A 102 -4.72 -2.02 -10.64
N ALA A 103 -4.70 -0.91 -11.41
CA ALA A 103 -4.91 0.43 -10.92
C ALA A 103 -3.87 0.92 -9.90
N TYR A 104 -2.60 0.53 -10.05
CA TYR A 104 -1.49 1.09 -9.27
C TYR A 104 -0.71 2.12 -10.09
N ASP A 105 -0.38 3.24 -9.46
CA ASP A 105 0.55 4.25 -9.97
C ASP A 105 1.96 4.06 -9.40
N VAL A 106 2.89 4.92 -9.84
CA VAL A 106 4.29 4.88 -9.40
C VAL A 106 4.43 5.12 -7.90
N ILE A 107 3.66 6.05 -7.31
CA ILE A 107 3.71 6.35 -5.88
C ILE A 107 3.25 5.12 -5.07
N THR A 108 2.17 4.49 -5.49
CA THR A 108 1.65 3.32 -4.79
C THR A 108 2.58 2.11 -4.93
N ILE A 109 3.17 1.90 -6.13
CA ILE A 109 4.19 0.87 -6.35
C ILE A 109 5.37 1.08 -5.40
N ALA A 110 5.93 2.27 -5.34
CA ALA A 110 7.05 2.60 -4.47
C ALA A 110 6.69 2.48 -2.99
N SER A 111 5.46 2.85 -2.62
CA SER A 111 4.96 2.75 -1.23
C SER A 111 4.84 1.30 -0.75
N VAL A 112 4.40 0.38 -1.60
CA VAL A 112 4.35 -1.06 -1.30
C VAL A 112 5.75 -1.66 -1.18
N LEU A 113 6.68 -1.17 -1.99
CA LEU A 113 8.07 -1.65 -1.97
C LEU A 113 8.92 -1.06 -0.82
N ASP A 114 8.40 -0.17 0.01
CA ASP A 114 9.16 0.57 1.02
C ASP A 114 10.32 1.37 0.41
N ASP A 115 10.10 1.91 -0.81
CA ASP A 115 11.10 2.70 -1.51
C ASP A 115 10.89 4.20 -1.26
N LEU A 116 11.41 4.65 -0.11
CA LEU A 116 11.30 6.05 0.32
C LEU A 116 11.92 7.03 -0.70
N GLN A 117 12.99 6.63 -1.40
CA GLN A 117 13.64 7.52 -2.37
C GLN A 117 12.77 7.71 -3.61
N MET A 118 12.19 6.64 -4.12
CA MET A 118 11.26 6.70 -5.25
C MET A 118 9.99 7.49 -4.89
N VAL A 119 9.43 7.27 -3.69
CA VAL A 119 8.26 8.04 -3.20
C VAL A 119 8.59 9.54 -3.14
N LYS A 120 9.72 9.92 -2.56
CA LYS A 120 10.15 11.33 -2.49
C LYS A 120 10.38 11.94 -3.88
N LEU A 121 11.01 11.19 -4.78
CA LEU A 121 11.21 11.63 -6.16
C LEU A 121 9.86 11.87 -6.86
N ALA A 122 8.93 10.93 -6.77
CA ALA A 122 7.63 11.04 -7.41
C ALA A 122 6.82 12.23 -6.87
N ILE A 123 6.78 12.42 -5.54
CA ILE A 123 6.10 13.56 -4.90
C ILE A 123 6.74 14.90 -5.34
N ALA A 124 8.07 15.00 -5.30
CA ALA A 124 8.78 16.21 -5.69
C ALA A 124 8.59 16.56 -7.17
N SER A 125 8.27 15.57 -7.99
CA SER A 125 8.04 15.71 -9.43
C SER A 125 6.56 15.90 -9.80
N GLY A 126 5.66 16.09 -8.84
CA GLY A 126 4.24 16.40 -9.07
C GLY A 126 3.32 15.19 -9.16
N GLY A 127 3.77 14.03 -8.68
CA GLY A 127 2.90 12.86 -8.54
C GLY A 127 1.77 13.11 -7.54
N ASP A 128 0.57 12.63 -7.85
CA ASP A 128 -0.63 12.86 -7.05
C ASP A 128 -0.72 11.88 -5.87
N THR A 129 -0.35 12.33 -4.67
CA THR A 129 -0.48 11.56 -3.43
C THR A 129 -1.94 11.28 -3.03
N ARG A 130 -2.91 11.94 -3.69
CA ARG A 130 -4.34 11.82 -3.41
C ARG A 130 -5.02 10.82 -4.35
N ALA A 131 -4.30 10.27 -5.31
CA ALA A 131 -4.83 9.34 -6.28
C ALA A 131 -5.47 8.13 -5.59
N ILE A 132 -6.66 7.75 -6.07
CA ILE A 132 -7.33 6.52 -5.64
C ILE A 132 -6.79 5.40 -6.53
N THR A 133 -6.07 4.50 -5.90
CA THR A 133 -5.35 3.42 -6.54
C THR A 133 -5.78 2.07 -5.97
N SER A 134 -5.30 0.99 -6.57
CA SER A 134 -5.59 -0.39 -6.19
C SER A 134 -7.03 -0.86 -6.48
N PRO A 135 -7.25 -2.17 -6.61
CA PRO A 135 -8.60 -2.77 -6.74
C PRO A 135 -9.50 -2.48 -5.53
N TYR A 136 -8.90 -2.15 -4.38
CA TYR A 136 -9.63 -1.84 -3.16
C TYR A 136 -10.02 -0.37 -3.03
N LYS A 137 -9.78 0.47 -4.07
CA LYS A 137 -9.99 1.92 -4.03
C LYS A 137 -9.31 2.58 -2.83
N GLY A 138 -8.11 2.11 -2.52
CA GLY A 138 -7.24 2.70 -1.50
C GLY A 138 -6.44 3.87 -2.05
N THR A 139 -5.45 4.29 -1.27
CA THR A 139 -4.44 5.28 -1.64
C THR A 139 -3.05 4.72 -1.34
N ALA A 140 -2.00 5.38 -1.81
CA ALA A 140 -0.63 5.01 -1.45
C ALA A 140 -0.41 5.01 0.08
N LEU A 141 -1.08 5.93 0.81
CA LEU A 141 -1.02 5.97 2.28
C LEU A 141 -1.62 4.72 2.92
N ILE A 142 -2.76 4.24 2.42
CA ILE A 142 -3.38 2.99 2.90
C ILE A 142 -2.47 1.80 2.61
N ALA A 143 -1.86 1.73 1.42
CA ALA A 143 -0.93 0.67 1.06
C ALA A 143 0.32 0.65 1.97
N ALA A 144 0.89 1.82 2.27
CA ALA A 144 2.00 1.94 3.22
C ALA A 144 1.60 1.55 4.66
N ALA A 145 0.37 1.92 5.09
CA ALA A 145 -0.17 1.57 6.40
C ALA A 145 -0.36 0.06 6.57
N HIS A 146 -0.90 -0.61 5.55
CA HIS A 146 -1.06 -2.07 5.49
C HIS A 146 0.25 -2.79 5.80
N LEU A 147 1.35 -2.29 5.26
CA LEU A 147 2.67 -2.92 5.36
C LEU A 147 3.54 -2.36 6.49
N GLY A 148 3.08 -1.33 7.18
CA GLY A 148 3.80 -0.73 8.29
C GLY A 148 5.03 0.10 7.87
N HIS A 149 5.01 0.72 6.69
CA HIS A 149 6.12 1.49 6.13
C HIS A 149 6.11 2.94 6.64
N ALA A 150 6.51 3.15 7.89
CA ALA A 150 6.34 4.40 8.61
C ALA A 150 7.07 5.59 7.96
N ASP A 151 8.28 5.41 7.43
CA ASP A 151 9.03 6.48 6.78
C ASP A 151 8.39 6.91 5.45
N VAL A 152 7.89 5.94 4.68
CA VAL A 152 7.11 6.18 3.46
C VAL A 152 5.83 6.93 3.81
N MET A 153 5.12 6.53 4.87
CA MET A 153 3.93 7.22 5.34
C MET A 153 4.22 8.67 5.72
N ALA A 154 5.31 8.93 6.45
CA ALA A 154 5.71 10.29 6.80
C ALA A 154 5.94 11.16 5.55
N ALA A 155 6.55 10.60 4.51
CA ALA A 155 6.75 11.30 3.24
C ALA A 155 5.41 11.57 2.51
N LEU A 156 4.50 10.59 2.48
CA LEU A 156 3.16 10.75 1.89
C LEU A 156 2.31 11.79 2.64
N ILE A 157 2.36 11.80 3.98
CA ILE A 157 1.67 12.78 4.82
C ILE A 157 2.23 14.19 4.55
N ALA A 158 3.55 14.35 4.49
CA ALA A 158 4.18 15.60 4.10
C ALA A 158 3.78 16.05 2.68
N GLY A 159 3.57 15.09 1.77
CA GLY A 159 3.03 15.28 0.43
C GLY A 159 1.52 15.50 0.38
N LYS A 160 0.84 15.66 1.54
CA LYS A 160 -0.60 15.91 1.68
C LYS A 160 -1.50 14.76 1.20
N ALA A 161 -1.05 13.53 1.36
CA ALA A 161 -1.91 12.36 1.15
C ALA A 161 -3.15 12.42 2.06
N PRO A 162 -4.34 11.98 1.60
CA PRO A 162 -5.57 12.03 2.39
C PRO A 162 -5.50 11.02 3.54
N LEU A 163 -5.47 11.53 4.78
CA LEU A 163 -5.34 10.72 5.98
C LEU A 163 -6.57 9.83 6.24
N ASP A 164 -7.75 10.36 5.93
CA ASP A 164 -9.03 9.81 6.33
C ASP A 164 -9.80 9.20 5.15
N HIS A 165 -9.11 8.94 4.02
CA HIS A 165 -9.73 8.22 2.92
C HIS A 165 -10.17 6.84 3.36
N VAL A 166 -11.41 6.47 3.02
CA VAL A 166 -12.01 5.16 3.34
C VAL A 166 -12.03 4.31 2.07
N ASN A 167 -11.34 3.18 2.09
CA ASN A 167 -11.32 2.25 0.97
C ASN A 167 -12.64 1.45 0.83
N ASN A 168 -12.75 0.60 -0.19
CA ASN A 168 -13.95 -0.21 -0.39
C ASN A 168 -14.14 -1.36 0.62
N LEU A 169 -13.21 -1.56 1.56
CA LEU A 169 -13.39 -2.43 2.73
C LEU A 169 -14.03 -1.67 3.90
N GLY A 170 -14.11 -0.34 3.82
CA GLY A 170 -14.57 0.53 4.89
C GLY A 170 -13.47 0.91 5.87
N TRP A 171 -12.20 0.87 5.45
CA TRP A 171 -11.05 1.10 6.30
C TRP A 171 -10.27 2.34 5.88
N THR A 172 -9.87 3.12 6.88
CA THR A 172 -8.86 4.18 6.75
C THR A 172 -7.45 3.58 6.87
N ALA A 173 -6.43 4.37 6.59
CA ALA A 173 -5.03 3.96 6.82
C ALA A 173 -4.78 3.55 8.28
N LEU A 174 -5.41 4.23 9.25
CA LEU A 174 -5.31 3.89 10.66
C LEU A 174 -5.94 2.53 10.98
N ILE A 175 -7.14 2.26 10.47
CA ILE A 175 -7.80 0.97 10.65
C ILE A 175 -6.99 -0.14 9.98
N GLU A 176 -6.48 0.08 8.77
CA GLU A 176 -5.64 -0.87 8.04
C GLU A 176 -4.41 -1.29 8.86
N ALA A 177 -3.68 -0.32 9.42
CA ALA A 177 -2.50 -0.57 10.25
C ALA A 177 -2.82 -1.37 11.52
N ILE A 178 -3.99 -1.14 12.12
CA ILE A 178 -4.43 -1.84 13.33
C ILE A 178 -4.92 -3.25 13.02
N VAL A 179 -5.72 -3.38 11.95
CA VAL A 179 -6.41 -4.64 11.61
C VAL A 179 -5.46 -5.66 11.01
N LEU A 180 -4.53 -5.24 10.16
CA LEU A 180 -3.61 -6.12 9.44
C LEU A 180 -2.22 -6.18 10.08
N GLY A 181 -1.90 -5.20 10.94
CA GLY A 181 -0.66 -5.19 11.70
C GLY A 181 -0.61 -6.20 12.84
N ASP A 182 0.61 -6.48 13.28
CA ASP A 182 0.89 -7.35 14.43
C ASP A 182 0.98 -6.60 15.77
N GLY A 183 0.76 -5.27 15.76
CA GLY A 183 0.91 -4.39 16.94
C GLY A 183 2.35 -4.12 17.36
N GLY A 184 3.36 -4.63 16.62
CA GLY A 184 4.77 -4.45 16.88
C GLY A 184 5.29 -3.05 16.57
N ALA A 185 6.60 -2.82 16.81
CA ALA A 185 7.23 -1.50 16.72
C ALA A 185 7.00 -0.80 15.37
N ARG A 186 7.00 -1.56 14.28
CA ARG A 186 6.75 -1.04 12.94
C ARG A 186 5.35 -0.42 12.79
N TYR A 187 4.32 -1.11 13.28
CA TYR A 187 2.95 -0.61 13.24
C TYR A 187 2.69 0.47 14.30
N GLN A 188 3.38 0.44 15.42
CA GLN A 188 3.37 1.54 16.39
C GLN A 188 3.91 2.83 15.76
N ALA A 189 5.03 2.76 15.03
CA ALA A 189 5.56 3.90 14.29
C ALA A 189 4.60 4.41 13.19
N THR A 190 3.93 3.48 12.51
CA THR A 190 2.89 3.79 11.52
C THR A 190 1.71 4.55 12.13
N VAL A 191 1.19 4.06 13.27
CA VAL A 191 0.11 4.72 14.01
C VAL A 191 0.55 6.07 14.55
N ASP A 192 1.78 6.18 15.07
CA ASP A 192 2.37 7.45 15.53
C ASP A 192 2.42 8.49 14.40
N ALA A 193 2.86 8.09 13.21
CA ALA A 193 2.89 8.98 12.03
C ALA A 193 1.49 9.49 11.65
N LEU A 194 0.46 8.64 11.71
CA LEU A 194 -0.94 9.03 11.44
C LEU A 194 -1.48 9.98 12.52
N ILE A 195 -1.21 9.70 13.80
CA ILE A 195 -1.60 10.57 14.92
C ILE A 195 -0.96 11.95 14.75
N LYS A 196 0.35 12.01 14.51
CA LYS A 196 1.10 13.26 14.31
C LYS A 196 0.66 14.00 13.05
N GLY A 197 0.24 13.27 12.03
CA GLY A 197 -0.31 13.82 10.80
C GLY A 197 -1.69 14.42 10.95
N GLY A 198 -2.40 14.15 12.05
CA GLY A 198 -3.75 14.65 12.32
C GLY A 198 -4.87 13.80 11.74
N ALA A 199 -4.67 12.50 11.57
CA ALA A 199 -5.73 11.58 11.15
C ALA A 199 -6.89 11.59 12.18
N ASP A 200 -8.13 11.44 11.70
CA ASP A 200 -9.29 11.25 12.57
C ASP A 200 -9.25 9.87 13.23
N LEU A 201 -8.99 9.87 14.54
CA LEU A 201 -8.84 8.66 15.36
C LEU A 201 -10.18 7.98 15.68
N ASN A 202 -11.30 8.56 15.25
CA ASN A 202 -12.64 8.12 15.62
C ASN A 202 -13.48 7.63 14.44
N LEU A 203 -12.97 7.69 13.21
CA LEU A 203 -13.64 7.08 12.05
C LEU A 203 -13.74 5.57 12.26
N SER A 204 -14.97 5.06 12.26
CA SER A 204 -15.23 3.63 12.45
C SER A 204 -15.18 2.86 11.13
N ASP A 205 -15.01 1.56 11.26
CA ASP A 205 -15.20 0.62 10.15
C ASP A 205 -16.71 0.47 9.80
N ARG A 206 -17.03 -0.40 8.84
CA ARG A 206 -18.42 -0.67 8.42
C ARG A 206 -19.30 -1.26 9.52
N GLN A 207 -18.71 -1.84 10.55
CA GLN A 207 -19.39 -2.42 11.72
C GLN A 207 -19.58 -1.38 12.83
N GLY A 208 -19.15 -0.14 12.61
CA GLY A 208 -19.21 0.94 13.59
C GLY A 208 -18.13 0.83 14.68
N VAL A 209 -17.11 -0.04 14.50
CA VAL A 209 -16.04 -0.22 15.48
C VAL A 209 -14.93 0.79 15.22
N ARG A 210 -14.57 1.55 16.27
CA ARG A 210 -13.53 2.59 16.20
C ARG A 210 -12.12 2.04 16.36
N PRO A 211 -11.08 2.76 15.90
CA PRO A 211 -9.67 2.34 15.98
C PRO A 211 -9.22 1.90 17.37
N LEU A 212 -9.58 2.64 18.43
CA LEU A 212 -9.21 2.27 19.80
C LEU A 212 -9.81 0.92 20.22
N SER A 213 -11.09 0.68 19.90
CA SER A 213 -11.75 -0.60 20.20
C SER A 213 -11.15 -1.75 19.39
N LEU A 214 -10.78 -1.50 18.11
CA LEU A 214 -10.08 -2.47 17.26
C LEU A 214 -8.71 -2.84 17.84
N ALA A 215 -7.91 -1.84 18.26
CA ALA A 215 -6.61 -2.07 18.86
C ALA A 215 -6.70 -2.92 20.14
N ARG A 216 -7.67 -2.61 21.02
CA ARG A 216 -7.92 -3.38 22.24
C ARG A 216 -8.35 -4.82 21.96
N SER A 217 -9.29 -5.02 21.05
CA SER A 217 -9.80 -6.36 20.69
C SER A 217 -8.74 -7.26 20.07
N ARG A 218 -7.73 -6.67 19.44
CA ARG A 218 -6.59 -7.39 18.85
C ARG A 218 -5.43 -7.59 19.82
N GLY A 219 -5.51 -7.07 21.04
CA GLY A 219 -4.44 -7.15 22.02
C GLY A 219 -3.26 -6.22 21.74
N HIS A 220 -3.44 -5.21 20.89
CA HIS A 220 -2.40 -4.23 20.57
C HIS A 220 -2.30 -3.14 21.65
N GLY A 221 -1.93 -3.55 22.88
CA GLY A 221 -1.96 -2.70 24.07
C GLY A 221 -1.22 -1.39 23.88
N LYS A 222 -0.02 -1.41 23.26
CA LYS A 222 0.76 -0.19 23.05
C LYS A 222 0.09 0.77 22.06
N ILE A 223 -0.50 0.26 20.99
CA ILE A 223 -1.27 1.08 20.04
C ILE A 223 -2.52 1.66 20.71
N ALA A 224 -3.21 0.88 21.56
CA ALA A 224 -4.36 1.36 22.30
C ALA A 224 -3.96 2.52 23.24
N GLU A 225 -2.85 2.39 23.99
CA GLU A 225 -2.32 3.47 24.82
C GLU A 225 -2.02 4.75 24.02
N MET A 226 -1.37 4.61 22.85
CA MET A 226 -1.06 5.75 21.99
C MET A 226 -2.32 6.47 21.50
N LEU A 227 -3.34 5.70 21.09
CA LEU A 227 -4.64 6.24 20.67
C LEU A 227 -5.37 6.95 21.82
N GLU A 228 -5.38 6.37 23.03
CA GLU A 228 -5.96 7.00 24.21
C GLU A 228 -5.30 8.32 24.58
N GLN A 229 -3.96 8.34 24.59
CA GLN A 229 -3.17 9.55 24.85
C GLN A 229 -3.43 10.64 23.80
N ALA A 230 -3.73 10.25 22.57
CA ALA A 230 -4.09 11.16 21.48
C ALA A 230 -5.58 11.57 21.48
N GLY A 231 -6.40 11.10 22.44
CA GLY A 231 -7.80 11.49 22.62
C GLY A 231 -8.80 10.67 21.79
N ALA A 232 -8.42 9.48 21.30
CA ALA A 232 -9.34 8.57 20.65
C ALA A 232 -10.43 8.09 21.62
N LYS A 233 -11.65 7.93 21.08
CA LYS A 233 -12.80 7.43 21.83
C LYS A 233 -12.98 5.93 21.59
N PRO A 234 -13.43 5.16 22.61
CA PRO A 234 -13.72 3.75 22.47
C PRO A 234 -14.91 3.47 21.54
#